data_7befc83c0535627ca65fc0cc42d34114
#
_entry.id   7befc83c0535627ca65fc0cc42d34114
#
_cell.length_a   1.000
_cell.length_b   1.000
_cell.length_c   1.000
_cell.angle_alpha   90.00
_cell.angle_beta   90.00
_cell.angle_gamma   90.00
#
_symmetry.space_group_name_H-M   'P 1'
#
loop_
_entity.id
_entity.type
_entity.pdbx_description
1 polymer ?
#
loop_
_entity_poly.entity_id
_entity_poly.type
_entity_poly.pdbx_seq_one_letter_code
_entity_poly.pdbx_strand_id
1 'polypeptide(L)'
;MLVQQGLNLHQRGNLNDAQNIYEQILSIQENNFDALQLLGALFAQVKKYPEAIKFLSKAIIVNPNDAGCFSNLGISFQKLRRLEEALSSYDKAISLQADYAEAYSNRGAVLQELKRLDEALSSYDKAISIKGDYAEAFNSRGTVLEELKRLEEALSSYDKAISINKDYTELYYNRGNVLHKLKRLEEALSSYDKAISLHEDYAEAYSNRGTVLEELKRLEEALSSYEKAISINKDYAEAYWNSSICYLLAGNFNEGWARYEWRWQSKSISKIAGIRKFSQPLWLGTEILKDQTIFLYAEQGLGDTIQFSRYVSLVAGLGAKVVLEVQPSLVKLLSYLEGISQIISKGDKLPNFDYQCPLMSLPLAFKTELKTIPSVSKNISSDEKKVEKWQAILGEKTKPRVGIVWSGAVNHKNDLQRSLKLSQLITHLPSDYEYLSLQKEISDVDKEVLIEYCKIKHFGDDLKDFTDTAALCELIDIVISVDTSVAHLAGTLGKNTWILLPYSPDWRWLLDRNDSPWYSSVKLYRQEKINDWESVLVNIESDLKKLLNGN
;
A
#
# COMPACT_ATOMS: atom_id res chain seq x y z
N MET A 1 47.38 9.33 -36.06
CA MET A 1 47.34 10.77 -35.72
C MET A 1 45.90 11.29 -35.65
N LEU A 2 45.07 11.15 -36.70
CA LEU A 2 43.67 11.63 -36.70
C LEU A 2 42.79 10.96 -35.61
N VAL A 3 42.90 9.63 -35.39
CA VAL A 3 42.16 8.94 -34.33
C VAL A 3 42.43 9.57 -32.95
N GLN A 4 43.72 9.83 -32.63
CA GLN A 4 44.08 10.44 -31.35
C GLN A 4 43.58 11.88 -31.23
N GLN A 5 43.54 12.64 -32.34
CA GLN A 5 42.95 13.97 -32.35
C GLN A 5 41.43 13.93 -32.09
N GLY A 6 40.70 13.00 -32.75
CA GLY A 6 39.29 12.78 -32.50
C GLY A 6 39.01 12.38 -31.05
N LEU A 7 39.79 11.45 -30.48
CA LEU A 7 39.68 11.02 -29.08
C LEU A 7 39.91 12.18 -28.11
N ASN A 8 40.91 13.03 -28.33
CA ASN A 8 41.15 14.19 -27.48
C ASN A 8 39.98 15.19 -27.51
N LEU A 9 39.37 15.41 -28.69
CA LEU A 9 38.16 16.26 -28.82
C LEU A 9 36.98 15.63 -28.11
N HIS A 10 36.78 14.34 -28.26
CA HIS A 10 35.71 13.58 -27.58
C HIS A 10 35.85 13.70 -26.05
N GLN A 11 37.04 13.49 -25.49
CA GLN A 11 37.32 13.63 -24.06
C GLN A 11 37.12 15.06 -23.54
N ARG A 12 37.34 16.08 -24.37
CA ARG A 12 37.07 17.49 -24.04
C ARG A 12 35.62 17.92 -24.20
N GLY A 13 34.73 17.01 -24.62
CA GLY A 13 33.30 17.30 -24.85
C GLY A 13 33.01 17.97 -26.21
N ASN A 14 34.00 18.15 -27.09
CA ASN A 14 33.79 18.70 -28.43
C ASN A 14 33.27 17.61 -29.39
N LEU A 15 32.04 17.14 -29.10
CA LEU A 15 31.49 15.94 -29.73
C LEU A 15 31.26 16.07 -31.24
N ASN A 16 30.85 17.26 -31.72
CA ASN A 16 30.64 17.50 -33.14
C ASN A 16 31.97 17.43 -33.95
N ASP A 17 33.02 18.01 -33.41
CA ASP A 17 34.33 17.98 -34.07
C ASP A 17 34.92 16.57 -34.03
N ALA A 18 34.74 15.84 -32.92
CA ALA A 18 35.15 14.46 -32.81
C ALA A 18 34.39 13.58 -33.83
N GLN A 19 33.09 13.76 -33.98
CA GLN A 19 32.25 13.07 -34.98
C GLN A 19 32.82 13.31 -36.39
N ASN A 20 33.05 14.56 -36.76
CA ASN A 20 33.55 14.92 -38.07
C ASN A 20 34.90 14.21 -38.38
N ILE A 21 35.80 14.15 -37.41
CA ILE A 21 37.07 13.44 -37.57
C ILE A 21 36.88 11.94 -37.76
N TYR A 22 36.01 11.31 -36.94
CA TYR A 22 35.76 9.88 -37.09
C TYR A 22 35.10 9.56 -38.44
N GLU A 23 34.14 10.38 -38.90
CA GLU A 23 33.52 10.24 -40.22
C GLU A 23 34.55 10.47 -41.36
N GLN A 24 35.47 11.43 -41.23
CA GLN A 24 36.54 11.63 -42.16
C GLN A 24 37.48 10.41 -42.26
N ILE A 25 37.83 9.78 -41.12
CA ILE A 25 38.63 8.55 -41.11
C ILE A 25 37.86 7.45 -41.85
N LEU A 26 36.55 7.27 -41.56
CA LEU A 26 35.72 6.24 -42.16
C LEU A 26 35.50 6.48 -43.67
N SER A 27 35.56 7.73 -44.14
CA SER A 27 35.49 8.04 -45.58
C SER A 27 36.73 7.56 -46.35
N ILE A 28 37.89 7.47 -45.66
CA ILE A 28 39.16 6.98 -46.24
C ILE A 28 39.32 5.49 -46.01
N GLN A 29 38.96 5.03 -44.82
CA GLN A 29 39.08 3.64 -44.37
C GLN A 29 37.75 3.18 -43.72
N GLU A 30 36.82 2.69 -44.54
CA GLU A 30 35.46 2.34 -44.09
C GLU A 30 35.43 1.34 -42.91
N ASN A 31 36.44 0.46 -42.85
CA ASN A 31 36.59 -0.57 -41.84
C ASN A 31 37.64 -0.23 -40.78
N ASN A 32 37.88 1.06 -40.50
CA ASN A 32 38.79 1.43 -39.43
C ASN A 32 38.13 1.15 -38.09
N PHE A 33 38.60 0.16 -37.33
CA PHE A 33 38.01 -0.32 -36.09
C PHE A 33 37.88 0.80 -35.06
N ASP A 34 38.97 1.55 -34.79
CA ASP A 34 38.96 2.60 -33.77
C ASP A 34 37.95 3.70 -34.07
N ALA A 35 37.85 4.13 -35.34
CA ALA A 35 36.87 5.14 -35.75
C ALA A 35 35.43 4.64 -35.63
N LEU A 36 35.15 3.39 -36.01
CA LEU A 36 33.83 2.76 -35.87
C LEU A 36 33.42 2.66 -34.39
N GLN A 37 34.31 2.17 -33.53
CA GLN A 37 34.08 2.02 -32.10
C GLN A 37 33.82 3.37 -31.43
N LEU A 38 34.73 4.35 -31.65
CA LEU A 38 34.65 5.66 -31.03
C LEU A 38 33.42 6.45 -31.52
N LEU A 39 33.07 6.36 -32.79
CA LEU A 39 31.86 6.98 -33.34
C LEU A 39 30.61 6.33 -32.77
N GLY A 40 30.58 5.01 -32.64
CA GLY A 40 29.48 4.29 -32.00
C GLY A 40 29.33 4.66 -30.53
N ALA A 41 30.42 4.76 -29.77
CA ALA A 41 30.43 5.20 -28.38
C ALA A 41 29.92 6.67 -28.26
N LEU A 42 30.35 7.54 -29.16
CA LEU A 42 29.89 8.94 -29.22
C LEU A 42 28.39 9.01 -29.45
N PHE A 43 27.85 8.25 -30.40
CA PHE A 43 26.40 8.21 -30.64
C PHE A 43 25.62 7.67 -29.42
N ALA A 44 26.15 6.68 -28.70
CA ALA A 44 25.57 6.21 -27.45
C ALA A 44 25.55 7.31 -26.39
N GLN A 45 26.63 8.07 -26.25
CA GLN A 45 26.74 9.20 -25.32
C GLN A 45 25.72 10.32 -25.62
N VAL A 46 25.53 10.65 -26.91
CA VAL A 46 24.52 11.65 -27.32
C VAL A 46 23.10 11.05 -27.47
N LYS A 47 22.87 9.87 -26.96
CA LYS A 47 21.58 9.16 -26.94
C LYS A 47 21.00 8.81 -28.32
N LYS A 48 21.83 8.79 -29.37
CA LYS A 48 21.48 8.33 -30.72
C LYS A 48 21.74 6.82 -30.84
N TYR A 49 20.95 6.03 -30.12
CA TYR A 49 21.18 4.58 -29.94
C TYR A 49 21.07 3.77 -31.26
N PRO A 50 20.17 4.06 -32.20
CA PRO A 50 20.15 3.37 -33.49
C PRO A 50 21.46 3.53 -34.28
N GLU A 51 21.99 4.75 -34.31
CA GLU A 51 23.27 5.05 -34.95
C GLU A 51 24.43 4.37 -34.20
N ALA A 52 24.41 4.39 -32.85
CA ALA A 52 25.39 3.69 -32.04
C ALA A 52 25.43 2.21 -32.41
N ILE A 53 24.29 1.53 -32.46
CA ILE A 53 24.19 0.13 -32.85
C ILE A 53 24.75 -0.10 -34.24
N LYS A 54 24.43 0.76 -35.21
CA LYS A 54 24.92 0.66 -36.59
C LYS A 54 26.45 0.63 -36.64
N PHE A 55 27.09 1.56 -35.96
CA PHE A 55 28.56 1.68 -36.03
C PHE A 55 29.27 0.64 -35.16
N LEU A 56 28.76 0.35 -33.97
CA LEU A 56 29.30 -0.69 -33.10
C LEU A 56 29.13 -2.09 -33.73
N SER A 57 28.01 -2.36 -34.42
CA SER A 57 27.84 -3.62 -35.16
C SER A 57 28.88 -3.77 -36.31
N LYS A 58 29.22 -2.70 -36.99
CA LYS A 58 30.33 -2.72 -37.95
C LYS A 58 31.68 -2.94 -37.25
N ALA A 59 31.91 -2.30 -36.10
CA ALA A 59 33.15 -2.44 -35.33
C ALA A 59 33.39 -3.91 -34.92
N ILE A 60 32.36 -4.61 -34.40
CA ILE A 60 32.51 -6.01 -33.99
C ILE A 60 32.72 -6.98 -35.16
N ILE A 61 32.30 -6.61 -36.38
CA ILE A 61 32.63 -7.40 -37.59
C ILE A 61 34.13 -7.28 -37.89
N VAL A 62 34.71 -6.10 -37.69
CA VAL A 62 36.14 -5.86 -37.92
C VAL A 62 36.99 -6.46 -36.81
N ASN A 63 36.61 -6.27 -35.55
CA ASN A 63 37.26 -6.86 -34.39
C ASN A 63 36.23 -7.52 -33.45
N PRO A 64 36.01 -8.84 -33.58
CA PRO A 64 35.04 -9.55 -32.77
C PRO A 64 35.47 -9.82 -31.32
N ASN A 65 36.71 -9.40 -30.95
CA ASN A 65 37.29 -9.69 -29.65
C ASN A 65 37.36 -8.45 -28.72
N ASP A 66 36.63 -7.38 -29.04
CA ASP A 66 36.59 -6.18 -28.21
C ASP A 66 35.39 -6.20 -27.25
N ALA A 67 35.65 -6.42 -25.97
CA ALA A 67 34.62 -6.47 -24.93
C ALA A 67 33.90 -5.13 -24.75
N GLY A 68 34.63 -3.99 -24.95
CA GLY A 68 34.06 -2.65 -24.83
C GLY A 68 33.00 -2.36 -25.89
N CYS A 69 33.20 -2.80 -27.15
CA CYS A 69 32.21 -2.68 -28.21
C CYS A 69 30.91 -3.43 -27.86
N PHE A 70 31.05 -4.67 -27.37
CA PHE A 70 29.88 -5.45 -26.95
C PHE A 70 29.17 -4.83 -25.74
N SER A 71 29.90 -4.28 -24.78
CA SER A 71 29.29 -3.59 -23.64
C SER A 71 28.51 -2.35 -24.11
N ASN A 72 29.07 -1.54 -25.01
CA ASN A 72 28.40 -0.36 -25.57
C ASN A 72 27.17 -0.73 -26.43
N LEU A 73 27.21 -1.85 -27.16
CA LEU A 73 26.05 -2.42 -27.84
C LEU A 73 24.95 -2.79 -26.82
N GLY A 74 25.33 -3.47 -25.75
CA GLY A 74 24.43 -3.85 -24.67
C GLY A 74 23.71 -2.64 -24.08
N ILE A 75 24.45 -1.56 -23.76
CA ILE A 75 23.88 -0.28 -23.31
C ILE A 75 22.88 0.27 -24.32
N SER A 76 23.27 0.30 -25.61
CA SER A 76 22.42 0.87 -26.66
C SER A 76 21.14 0.08 -26.89
N PHE A 77 21.22 -1.26 -26.86
CA PHE A 77 20.04 -2.14 -26.92
C PHE A 77 19.13 -1.98 -25.71
N GLN A 78 19.70 -1.92 -24.49
CA GLN A 78 18.93 -1.72 -23.26
C GLN A 78 18.13 -0.41 -23.31
N LYS A 79 18.74 0.69 -23.75
CA LYS A 79 18.07 2.00 -23.88
C LYS A 79 16.93 1.99 -24.90
N LEU A 80 16.99 1.13 -25.91
CA LEU A 80 15.90 0.89 -26.87
C LEU A 80 14.92 -0.20 -26.42
N ARG A 81 15.02 -0.70 -25.19
CA ARG A 81 14.18 -1.78 -24.64
C ARG A 81 14.31 -3.14 -25.38
N ARG A 82 15.40 -3.33 -26.10
CA ARG A 82 15.77 -4.59 -26.78
C ARG A 82 16.56 -5.45 -25.80
N LEU A 83 15.88 -5.94 -24.74
CA LEU A 83 16.53 -6.48 -23.54
C LEU A 83 17.29 -7.79 -23.80
N GLU A 84 16.77 -8.69 -24.62
CA GLU A 84 17.45 -9.95 -24.93
C GLU A 84 18.73 -9.72 -25.76
N GLU A 85 18.73 -8.75 -26.66
CA GLU A 85 19.92 -8.39 -27.44
C GLU A 85 20.96 -7.68 -26.58
N ALA A 86 20.50 -6.87 -25.60
CA ALA A 86 21.38 -6.28 -24.60
C ALA A 86 22.04 -7.39 -23.76
N LEU A 87 21.29 -8.36 -23.28
CA LEU A 87 21.79 -9.48 -22.50
C LEU A 87 22.85 -10.28 -23.28
N SER A 88 22.54 -10.66 -24.54
CA SER A 88 23.48 -11.37 -25.42
C SER A 88 24.78 -10.57 -25.62
N SER A 89 24.67 -9.24 -25.75
CA SER A 89 25.84 -8.37 -25.92
C SER A 89 26.70 -8.34 -24.65
N TYR A 90 26.10 -8.24 -23.46
CA TYR A 90 26.84 -8.30 -22.20
C TYR A 90 27.43 -9.69 -21.96
N ASP A 91 26.73 -10.77 -22.26
CA ASP A 91 27.27 -12.13 -22.17
C ASP A 91 28.52 -12.30 -23.05
N LYS A 92 28.50 -11.72 -24.25
CA LYS A 92 29.67 -11.71 -25.12
C LYS A 92 30.81 -10.87 -24.57
N ALA A 93 30.52 -9.65 -24.05
CA ALA A 93 31.52 -8.82 -23.40
C ALA A 93 32.22 -9.56 -22.25
N ILE A 94 31.45 -10.20 -21.38
CA ILE A 94 31.92 -10.99 -20.24
C ILE A 94 32.75 -12.20 -20.69
N SER A 95 32.33 -12.87 -21.77
CA SER A 95 33.07 -14.01 -22.31
C SER A 95 34.46 -13.62 -22.86
N LEU A 96 34.60 -12.38 -23.32
CA LEU A 96 35.87 -11.81 -23.83
C LEU A 96 36.72 -11.27 -22.70
N GLN A 97 36.12 -10.70 -21.67
CA GLN A 97 36.80 -10.12 -20.52
C GLN A 97 36.06 -10.55 -19.22
N ALA A 98 36.57 -11.61 -18.60
CA ALA A 98 35.91 -12.24 -17.43
C ALA A 98 35.96 -11.39 -16.14
N ASP A 99 36.79 -10.35 -16.10
CA ASP A 99 36.92 -9.38 -14.98
C ASP A 99 36.26 -8.03 -15.28
N TYR A 100 35.28 -7.99 -16.19
CA TYR A 100 34.60 -6.76 -16.57
C TYR A 100 33.42 -6.45 -15.63
N ALA A 101 33.70 -5.84 -14.47
CA ALA A 101 32.72 -5.57 -13.42
C ALA A 101 31.51 -4.77 -13.92
N GLU A 102 31.72 -3.74 -14.76
CA GLU A 102 30.64 -2.91 -15.30
C GLU A 102 29.71 -3.70 -16.23
N ALA A 103 30.25 -4.64 -17.03
CA ALA A 103 29.43 -5.50 -17.88
C ALA A 103 28.55 -6.44 -17.06
N TYR A 104 29.08 -7.01 -15.97
CA TYR A 104 28.27 -7.79 -15.03
C TYR A 104 27.19 -6.94 -14.35
N SER A 105 27.49 -5.73 -13.91
CA SER A 105 26.51 -4.83 -13.30
C SER A 105 25.39 -4.48 -14.30
N ASN A 106 25.74 -4.10 -15.52
CA ASN A 106 24.76 -3.80 -16.57
C ASN A 106 23.93 -5.03 -16.99
N ARG A 107 24.56 -6.21 -17.04
CA ARG A 107 23.85 -7.48 -17.24
C ARG A 107 22.82 -7.72 -16.14
N GLY A 108 23.20 -7.49 -14.88
CA GLY A 108 22.30 -7.55 -13.73
C GLY A 108 21.09 -6.62 -13.87
N ALA A 109 21.32 -5.38 -14.32
CA ALA A 109 20.24 -4.42 -14.56
C ALA A 109 19.25 -4.88 -15.64
N VAL A 110 19.74 -5.45 -16.75
CA VAL A 110 18.88 -6.02 -17.79
C VAL A 110 18.10 -7.22 -17.29
N LEU A 111 18.73 -8.11 -16.52
CA LEU A 111 18.05 -9.26 -15.92
C LEU A 111 16.98 -8.85 -14.90
N GLN A 112 17.22 -7.80 -14.14
CA GLN A 112 16.20 -7.22 -13.24
C GLN A 112 15.01 -6.67 -14.02
N GLU A 113 15.24 -5.96 -15.14
CA GLU A 113 14.16 -5.50 -16.04
C GLU A 113 13.36 -6.67 -16.64
N LEU A 114 14.02 -7.80 -16.94
CA LEU A 114 13.41 -9.05 -17.41
C LEU A 114 12.74 -9.86 -16.27
N LYS A 115 12.79 -9.38 -15.01
CA LYS A 115 12.30 -10.08 -13.81
C LYS A 115 12.99 -11.43 -13.53
N ARG A 116 14.21 -11.61 -14.04
CA ARG A 116 15.09 -12.77 -13.77
C ARG A 116 15.97 -12.45 -12.55
N LEU A 117 15.33 -12.33 -11.37
CA LEU A 117 15.93 -11.70 -10.19
C LEU A 117 17.12 -12.48 -9.61
N ASP A 118 17.08 -13.80 -9.58
CA ASP A 118 18.20 -14.63 -9.07
C ASP A 118 19.45 -14.51 -9.96
N GLU A 119 19.25 -14.45 -11.27
CA GLU A 119 20.34 -14.25 -12.22
C GLU A 119 20.91 -12.83 -12.15
N ALA A 120 20.05 -11.84 -11.92
CA ALA A 120 20.48 -10.46 -11.66
C ALA A 120 21.35 -10.38 -10.41
N LEU A 121 20.92 -11.03 -9.32
CA LEU A 121 21.67 -11.10 -8.07
C LEU A 121 23.06 -11.73 -8.29
N SER A 122 23.12 -12.87 -8.98
CA SER A 122 24.38 -13.53 -9.33
C SER A 122 25.32 -12.61 -10.15
N SER A 123 24.76 -11.81 -11.06
CA SER A 123 25.53 -10.87 -11.87
C SER A 123 26.10 -9.73 -11.01
N TYR A 124 25.31 -9.16 -10.09
CA TYR A 124 25.79 -8.15 -9.16
C TYR A 124 26.82 -8.71 -8.18
N ASP A 125 26.62 -9.93 -7.65
CA ASP A 125 27.61 -10.60 -6.79
C ASP A 125 28.95 -10.76 -7.53
N LYS A 126 28.91 -11.10 -8.81
CA LYS A 126 30.13 -11.18 -9.60
C LYS A 126 30.79 -9.83 -9.85
N ALA A 127 30.00 -8.78 -10.17
CA ALA A 127 30.51 -7.41 -10.31
C ALA A 127 31.22 -6.95 -9.03
N ILE A 128 30.62 -7.17 -7.87
CA ILE A 128 31.14 -6.84 -6.55
C ILE A 128 32.42 -7.65 -6.22
N SER A 129 32.44 -8.94 -6.60
CA SER A 129 33.62 -9.78 -6.38
C SER A 129 34.84 -9.31 -7.18
N ILE A 130 34.62 -8.69 -8.34
CA ILE A 130 35.66 -8.13 -9.19
C ILE A 130 36.08 -6.74 -8.67
N LYS A 131 35.12 -5.89 -8.35
CA LYS A 131 35.31 -4.52 -7.88
C LYS A 131 34.63 -4.33 -6.53
N GLY A 132 35.36 -4.57 -5.43
CA GLY A 132 34.85 -4.57 -4.06
C GLY A 132 34.39 -3.20 -3.54
N ASP A 133 34.73 -2.10 -4.23
CA ASP A 133 34.31 -0.72 -3.93
C ASP A 133 33.25 -0.18 -4.90
N TYR A 134 32.42 -1.06 -5.48
CA TYR A 134 31.42 -0.71 -6.46
C TYR A 134 30.06 -0.38 -5.80
N ALA A 135 29.92 0.86 -5.28
CA ALA A 135 28.74 1.31 -4.55
C ALA A 135 27.43 1.11 -5.33
N GLU A 136 27.44 1.40 -6.66
CA GLU A 136 26.26 1.26 -7.53
C GLU A 136 25.83 -0.21 -7.67
N ALA A 137 26.78 -1.15 -7.74
CA ALA A 137 26.46 -2.58 -7.80
C ALA A 137 25.88 -3.08 -6.47
N PHE A 138 26.40 -2.60 -5.33
CA PHE A 138 25.80 -2.87 -4.02
C PHE A 138 24.39 -2.29 -3.89
N ASN A 139 24.14 -1.06 -4.38
CA ASN A 139 22.80 -0.46 -4.41
C ASN A 139 21.83 -1.32 -5.23
N SER A 140 22.20 -1.67 -6.45
CA SER A 140 21.37 -2.48 -7.35
C SER A 140 21.13 -3.89 -6.79
N ARG A 141 22.15 -4.50 -6.15
CA ARG A 141 22.01 -5.75 -5.41
C ARG A 141 20.97 -5.62 -4.30
N GLY A 142 21.03 -4.55 -3.51
CA GLY A 142 20.06 -4.24 -2.47
C GLY A 142 18.63 -4.15 -3.00
N THR A 143 18.44 -3.49 -4.14
CA THR A 143 17.13 -3.33 -4.78
C THR A 143 16.57 -4.69 -5.24
N VAL A 144 17.40 -5.56 -5.82
CA VAL A 144 16.97 -6.92 -6.21
C VAL A 144 16.61 -7.77 -4.99
N LEU A 145 17.40 -7.70 -3.93
CA LEU A 145 17.11 -8.40 -2.67
C LEU A 145 15.81 -7.93 -2.02
N GLU A 146 15.50 -6.64 -2.13
CA GLU A 146 14.23 -6.07 -1.68
C GLU A 146 13.05 -6.61 -2.50
N GLU A 147 13.18 -6.72 -3.83
CA GLU A 147 12.18 -7.36 -4.70
C GLU A 147 11.98 -8.84 -4.33
N LEU A 148 13.04 -9.56 -3.97
CA LEU A 148 13.03 -10.93 -3.46
C LEU A 148 12.52 -11.06 -2.01
N LYS A 149 12.18 -9.93 -1.34
CA LYS A 149 11.80 -9.88 0.08
C LYS A 149 12.88 -10.35 1.07
N ARG A 150 14.14 -10.36 0.65
CA ARG A 150 15.32 -10.67 1.45
C ARG A 150 15.83 -9.40 2.14
N LEU A 151 15.01 -8.83 3.03
CA LEU A 151 15.16 -7.45 3.51
C LEU A 151 16.45 -7.21 4.32
N GLU A 152 16.87 -8.14 5.17
CA GLU A 152 18.11 -8.00 5.97
C GLU A 152 19.36 -8.01 5.07
N GLU A 153 19.35 -8.81 4.02
CA GLU A 153 20.45 -8.84 3.05
C GLU A 153 20.48 -7.58 2.18
N ALA A 154 19.30 -7.04 1.85
CA ALA A 154 19.18 -5.74 1.18
C ALA A 154 19.78 -4.63 2.05
N LEU A 155 19.44 -4.59 3.33
CA LEU A 155 19.98 -3.65 4.31
C LEU A 155 21.52 -3.72 4.36
N SER A 156 22.07 -4.92 4.48
CA SER A 156 23.52 -5.14 4.47
C SER A 156 24.18 -4.62 3.18
N SER A 157 23.53 -4.78 2.03
CA SER A 157 24.03 -4.26 0.75
C SER A 157 24.04 -2.74 0.73
N TYR A 158 22.99 -2.08 1.20
CA TYR A 158 22.92 -0.61 1.30
C TYR A 158 23.94 -0.07 2.31
N ASP A 159 24.11 -0.71 3.47
CA ASP A 159 25.12 -0.32 4.47
C ASP A 159 26.53 -0.40 3.87
N LYS A 160 26.81 -1.43 3.07
CA LYS A 160 28.08 -1.55 2.37
C LYS A 160 28.27 -0.44 1.32
N ALA A 161 27.24 -0.18 0.50
CA ALA A 161 27.27 0.91 -0.48
C ALA A 161 27.52 2.28 0.18
N ILE A 162 26.85 2.56 1.31
CA ILE A 162 27.02 3.78 2.10
C ILE A 162 28.46 3.89 2.66
N SER A 163 29.06 2.78 3.08
CA SER A 163 30.44 2.77 3.56
C SER A 163 31.44 3.16 2.49
N ILE A 164 31.12 2.91 1.21
CA ILE A 164 31.94 3.27 0.03
C ILE A 164 31.68 4.71 -0.40
N ASN A 165 30.41 5.11 -0.51
CA ASN A 165 30.01 6.45 -0.93
C ASN A 165 28.99 7.04 0.04
N LYS A 166 29.45 7.91 0.95
CA LYS A 166 28.63 8.53 2.01
C LYS A 166 27.74 9.68 1.51
N ASP A 167 27.96 10.18 0.31
CA ASP A 167 27.22 11.31 -0.24
C ASP A 167 26.17 10.88 -1.29
N TYR A 168 25.96 9.57 -1.43
CA TYR A 168 24.99 9.03 -2.36
C TYR A 168 23.60 8.99 -1.71
N THR A 169 22.83 10.04 -1.94
CA THR A 169 21.50 10.28 -1.33
C THR A 169 20.53 9.10 -1.44
N GLU A 170 20.45 8.49 -2.63
CA GLU A 170 19.52 7.39 -2.91
C GLU A 170 19.74 6.17 -2.01
N LEU A 171 21.00 5.91 -1.58
CA LEU A 171 21.30 4.80 -0.68
C LEU A 171 20.61 4.95 0.68
N TYR A 172 20.61 6.15 1.23
CA TYR A 172 19.93 6.42 2.50
C TYR A 172 18.41 6.32 2.36
N TYR A 173 17.86 6.78 1.25
CA TYR A 173 16.45 6.64 0.95
C TYR A 173 16.04 5.16 0.85
N ASN A 174 16.77 4.35 0.07
CA ASN A 174 16.52 2.93 -0.09
C ASN A 174 16.71 2.16 1.24
N ARG A 175 17.77 2.49 1.99
CA ARG A 175 17.98 1.97 3.34
C ARG A 175 16.79 2.28 4.27
N GLY A 176 16.30 3.52 4.25
CA GLY A 176 15.11 3.93 4.99
C GLY A 176 13.88 3.11 4.64
N ASN A 177 13.65 2.87 3.34
CA ASN A 177 12.53 2.04 2.88
C ASN A 177 12.60 0.60 3.40
N VAL A 178 13.78 -0.01 3.39
CA VAL A 178 13.97 -1.38 3.90
C VAL A 178 13.79 -1.41 5.43
N LEU A 179 14.36 -0.46 6.15
CA LEU A 179 14.20 -0.35 7.61
C LEU A 179 12.74 -0.15 8.02
N HIS A 180 11.99 0.66 7.27
CA HIS A 180 10.55 0.83 7.47
C HIS A 180 9.80 -0.50 7.27
N LYS A 181 10.11 -1.28 6.22
CA LYS A 181 9.53 -2.62 5.99
C LYS A 181 9.88 -3.60 7.11
N LEU A 182 11.08 -3.50 7.69
CA LEU A 182 11.54 -4.27 8.84
C LEU A 182 10.95 -3.77 10.18
N LYS A 183 10.15 -2.70 10.16
CA LYS A 183 9.60 -2.04 11.36
C LYS A 183 10.66 -1.47 12.31
N ARG A 184 11.86 -1.19 11.81
CA ARG A 184 12.94 -0.48 12.51
C ARG A 184 12.77 1.03 12.31
N LEU A 185 11.70 1.58 12.92
CA LEU A 185 11.15 2.89 12.55
C LEU A 185 12.10 4.06 12.84
N GLU A 186 12.76 4.09 13.99
CA GLU A 186 13.71 5.17 14.34
C GLU A 186 14.95 5.17 13.43
N GLU A 187 15.42 3.98 13.04
CA GLU A 187 16.54 3.88 12.10
C GLU A 187 16.12 4.30 10.68
N ALA A 188 14.88 4.02 10.30
CA ALA A 188 14.31 4.50 9.05
C ALA A 188 14.27 6.05 9.02
N LEU A 189 13.79 6.68 10.11
CA LEU A 189 13.82 8.14 10.25
C LEU A 189 15.22 8.71 10.08
N SER A 190 16.19 8.17 10.80
CA SER A 190 17.59 8.60 10.69
C SER A 190 18.12 8.50 9.25
N SER A 191 17.71 7.47 8.52
CA SER A 191 18.11 7.29 7.12
C SER A 191 17.44 8.33 6.21
N TYR A 192 16.14 8.60 6.36
CA TYR A 192 15.45 9.65 5.61
C TYR A 192 15.98 11.05 5.94
N ASP A 193 16.25 11.34 7.22
CA ASP A 193 16.84 12.60 7.64
C ASP A 193 18.21 12.81 6.95
N LYS A 194 19.01 11.76 6.84
CA LYS A 194 20.28 11.83 6.12
C LYS A 194 20.10 12.04 4.62
N ALA A 195 19.16 11.33 3.98
CA ALA A 195 18.83 11.56 2.57
C ALA A 195 18.40 13.00 2.31
N ILE A 196 17.52 13.54 3.16
CA ILE A 196 17.05 14.94 3.11
C ILE A 196 18.21 15.93 3.31
N SER A 197 19.10 15.65 4.26
CA SER A 197 20.26 16.54 4.49
C SER A 197 21.23 16.61 3.31
N LEU A 198 21.28 15.57 2.47
CA LEU A 198 22.10 15.53 1.25
C LEU A 198 21.36 16.13 0.05
N HIS A 199 20.02 16.07 0.03
CA HIS A 199 19.19 16.62 -1.03
C HIS A 199 17.90 17.20 -0.44
N GLU A 200 17.88 18.50 -0.19
CA GLU A 200 16.78 19.21 0.50
C GLU A 200 15.44 19.19 -0.26
N ASP A 201 15.47 18.99 -1.56
CA ASP A 201 14.27 18.95 -2.41
C ASP A 201 13.84 17.50 -2.74
N TYR A 202 14.05 16.53 -1.83
CA TYR A 202 13.68 15.13 -2.02
C TYR A 202 12.27 14.83 -1.49
N ALA A 203 11.25 15.13 -2.30
CA ALA A 203 9.84 15.01 -1.91
C ALA A 203 9.46 13.60 -1.43
N GLU A 204 9.97 12.53 -2.08
CA GLU A 204 9.69 11.15 -1.70
C GLU A 204 10.25 10.79 -0.32
N ALA A 205 11.44 11.30 0.02
CA ALA A 205 12.04 11.09 1.33
C ALA A 205 11.23 11.77 2.44
N TYR A 206 10.77 12.99 2.21
CA TYR A 206 9.85 13.68 3.13
C TYR A 206 8.53 12.91 3.29
N SER A 207 7.93 12.43 2.21
CA SER A 207 6.67 11.68 2.28
C SER A 207 6.83 10.38 3.08
N ASN A 208 7.90 9.60 2.82
CA ASN A 208 8.16 8.35 3.53
C ASN A 208 8.55 8.59 5.00
N ARG A 209 9.28 9.68 5.29
CA ARG A 209 9.55 10.14 6.64
C ARG A 209 8.24 10.42 7.39
N GLY A 210 7.32 11.13 6.73
CA GLY A 210 5.98 11.40 7.28
C GLY A 210 5.23 10.12 7.64
N THR A 211 5.26 9.11 6.76
CA THR A 211 4.61 7.81 7.01
C THR A 211 5.19 7.10 8.24
N VAL A 212 6.51 7.12 8.42
CA VAL A 212 7.15 6.53 9.61
C VAL A 212 6.79 7.30 10.88
N LEU A 213 6.76 8.63 10.82
CA LEU A 213 6.35 9.48 11.94
C LEU A 213 4.88 9.25 12.34
N GLU A 214 3.99 9.05 11.38
CA GLU A 214 2.59 8.67 11.61
C GLU A 214 2.49 7.33 12.36
N GLU A 215 3.24 6.31 11.93
CA GLU A 215 3.30 5.01 12.62
C GLU A 215 3.82 5.15 14.07
N LEU A 216 4.70 6.11 14.33
CA LEU A 216 5.20 6.46 15.66
C LEU A 216 4.25 7.38 16.45
N LYS A 217 3.08 7.74 15.90
CA LYS A 217 2.10 8.71 16.46
C LYS A 217 2.66 10.14 16.64
N ARG A 218 3.74 10.49 15.94
CA ARG A 218 4.34 11.83 15.93
C ARG A 218 3.66 12.68 14.85
N LEU A 219 2.34 12.92 15.01
CA LEU A 219 1.47 13.45 13.94
C LEU A 219 1.86 14.85 13.46
N GLU A 220 2.28 15.76 14.36
CA GLU A 220 2.69 17.12 13.97
C GLU A 220 3.92 17.10 13.08
N GLU A 221 4.90 16.26 13.41
CA GLU A 221 6.10 16.10 12.61
C GLU A 221 5.81 15.38 11.28
N ALA A 222 4.89 14.41 11.27
CA ALA A 222 4.42 13.76 10.07
C ALA A 222 3.77 14.77 9.11
N LEU A 223 2.84 15.58 9.61
CA LEU A 223 2.19 16.64 8.84
C LEU A 223 3.21 17.63 8.28
N SER A 224 4.17 18.08 9.10
CA SER A 224 5.25 18.98 8.64
C SER A 224 6.05 18.34 7.48
N SER A 225 6.32 17.04 7.55
CA SER A 225 7.03 16.32 6.49
C SER A 225 6.20 16.22 5.21
N TYR A 226 4.91 15.90 5.30
CA TYR A 226 4.02 15.87 4.14
C TYR A 226 3.86 17.26 3.50
N GLU A 227 3.70 18.32 4.30
CA GLU A 227 3.62 19.69 3.77
C GLU A 227 4.90 20.08 3.01
N LYS A 228 6.06 19.68 3.52
CA LYS A 228 7.32 19.91 2.81
C LYS A 228 7.37 19.13 1.49
N ALA A 229 6.97 17.84 1.47
CA ALA A 229 6.85 17.07 0.24
C ALA A 229 5.92 17.74 -0.80
N ILE A 230 4.75 18.22 -0.35
CA ILE A 230 3.78 18.95 -1.18
C ILE A 230 4.34 20.30 -1.66
N SER A 231 5.11 20.98 -0.83
CA SER A 231 5.73 22.26 -1.23
C SER A 231 6.74 22.09 -2.37
N ILE A 232 7.47 20.96 -2.38
CA ILE A 232 8.43 20.57 -3.42
C ILE A 232 7.71 20.11 -4.68
N ASN A 233 6.72 19.23 -4.52
CA ASN A 233 5.91 18.72 -5.63
C ASN A 233 4.43 18.95 -5.35
N LYS A 234 3.86 19.98 -5.98
CA LYS A 234 2.45 20.39 -5.80
C LYS A 234 1.42 19.35 -6.23
N ASP A 235 1.81 18.41 -7.08
CA ASP A 235 0.94 17.35 -7.60
C ASP A 235 1.22 15.99 -6.95
N TYR A 236 1.91 15.97 -5.78
CA TYR A 236 2.28 14.74 -5.11
C TYR A 236 1.09 14.10 -4.38
N ALA A 237 0.28 13.37 -5.12
CA ALA A 237 -0.98 12.79 -4.64
C ALA A 237 -0.81 11.89 -3.41
N GLU A 238 0.28 11.11 -3.30
CA GLU A 238 0.56 10.26 -2.14
C GLU A 238 0.76 11.09 -0.87
N ALA A 239 1.45 12.24 -0.95
CA ALA A 239 1.66 13.09 0.22
C ALA A 239 0.34 13.75 0.68
N TYR A 240 -0.50 14.21 -0.24
CA TYR A 240 -1.85 14.67 0.09
C TYR A 240 -2.68 13.56 0.74
N TRP A 241 -2.69 12.37 0.14
CA TRP A 241 -3.43 11.24 0.67
C TRP A 241 -2.97 10.87 2.08
N ASN A 242 -1.66 10.68 2.29
CA ASN A 242 -1.12 10.31 3.60
C ASN A 242 -1.37 11.41 4.63
N SER A 243 -1.20 12.69 4.27
CA SER A 243 -1.54 13.80 5.18
C SER A 243 -3.03 13.83 5.54
N SER A 244 -3.94 13.39 4.63
CA SER A 244 -5.37 13.30 4.94
C SER A 244 -5.65 12.33 6.08
N ILE A 245 -4.99 11.15 6.05
CA ILE A 245 -5.11 10.14 7.11
C ILE A 245 -4.63 10.72 8.44
N CYS A 246 -3.49 11.41 8.42
CA CYS A 246 -2.92 12.07 9.59
C CYS A 246 -3.86 13.13 10.18
N TYR A 247 -4.47 13.99 9.34
CA TYR A 247 -5.46 14.97 9.77
C TYR A 247 -6.72 14.34 10.36
N LEU A 248 -7.23 13.27 9.71
CA LEU A 248 -8.40 12.54 10.21
C LEU A 248 -8.10 11.86 11.56
N LEU A 249 -6.92 11.26 11.70
CA LEU A 249 -6.47 10.62 12.94
C LEU A 249 -6.31 11.64 14.08
N ALA A 250 -5.88 12.86 13.76
CA ALA A 250 -5.80 13.97 14.70
C ALA A 250 -7.17 14.63 15.00
N GLY A 251 -8.25 14.20 14.35
CA GLY A 251 -9.60 14.77 14.50
C GLY A 251 -9.85 16.06 13.72
N ASN A 252 -8.91 16.50 12.89
CA ASN A 252 -9.10 17.63 11.98
C ASN A 252 -9.78 17.16 10.68
N PHE A 253 -11.09 16.99 10.76
CA PHE A 253 -11.89 16.43 9.68
C PHE A 253 -12.01 17.38 8.47
N ASN A 254 -11.98 18.68 8.65
CA ASN A 254 -12.08 19.64 7.54
C ASN A 254 -10.93 19.47 6.55
N GLU A 255 -9.69 19.56 7.05
CA GLU A 255 -8.50 19.33 6.22
C GLU A 255 -8.42 17.87 5.74
N GLY A 256 -8.75 16.94 6.63
CA GLY A 256 -8.72 15.52 6.35
C GLY A 256 -9.58 15.14 5.14
N TRP A 257 -10.86 15.49 5.14
CA TRP A 257 -11.76 15.14 4.04
C TRP A 257 -11.41 15.84 2.73
N ALA A 258 -11.01 17.11 2.78
CA ALA A 258 -10.59 17.83 1.58
C ALA A 258 -9.41 17.14 0.88
N ARG A 259 -8.41 16.70 1.66
CA ARG A 259 -7.24 15.99 1.13
C ARG A 259 -7.53 14.53 0.80
N TYR A 260 -8.54 13.92 1.42
CA TYR A 260 -8.93 12.53 1.15
C TYR A 260 -9.35 12.31 -0.31
N GLU A 261 -9.83 13.34 -1.01
CA GLU A 261 -10.17 13.27 -2.43
C GLU A 261 -8.96 13.05 -3.35
N TRP A 262 -7.73 13.29 -2.88
CA TRP A 262 -6.52 12.99 -3.63
C TRP A 262 -6.28 11.48 -3.81
N ARG A 263 -7.03 10.61 -3.11
CA ARG A 263 -6.99 9.15 -3.29
C ARG A 263 -7.21 8.74 -4.74
N TRP A 264 -7.95 9.51 -5.51
CA TRP A 264 -8.22 9.24 -6.91
C TRP A 264 -7.01 9.47 -7.81
N GLN A 265 -6.06 10.28 -7.40
CA GLN A 265 -4.83 10.60 -8.12
C GLN A 265 -3.65 9.77 -7.59
N SER A 266 -3.72 9.21 -6.39
CA SER A 266 -2.71 8.33 -5.83
C SER A 266 -2.67 6.99 -6.59
N LYS A 267 -1.49 6.62 -7.09
CA LYS A 267 -1.29 5.35 -7.82
C LYS A 267 -1.54 4.12 -6.96
N SER A 268 -1.27 4.23 -5.66
CA SER A 268 -1.45 3.14 -4.72
C SER A 268 -2.91 2.86 -4.41
N ILE A 269 -3.72 3.91 -4.24
CA ILE A 269 -5.13 3.80 -3.84
C ILE A 269 -6.04 3.65 -5.05
N SER A 270 -5.81 4.39 -6.11
CA SER A 270 -6.64 4.32 -7.33
C SER A 270 -6.68 2.91 -7.93
N LYS A 271 -5.61 2.14 -7.78
CA LYS A 271 -5.54 0.74 -8.21
C LYS A 271 -6.45 -0.17 -7.36
N ILE A 272 -6.60 0.13 -6.06
CA ILE A 272 -7.44 -0.66 -5.13
C ILE A 272 -8.90 -0.26 -5.25
N ALA A 273 -9.18 1.04 -5.27
CA ALA A 273 -10.55 1.58 -5.35
C ALA A 273 -11.22 1.35 -6.72
N GLY A 274 -10.42 1.11 -7.77
CA GLY A 274 -10.91 0.95 -9.14
C GLY A 274 -11.54 2.23 -9.67
N ILE A 275 -10.75 3.10 -10.31
CA ILE A 275 -11.27 4.36 -10.85
C ILE A 275 -12.36 4.06 -11.87
N ARG A 276 -13.58 4.52 -11.56
CA ARG A 276 -14.71 4.49 -12.49
C ARG A 276 -14.87 5.87 -13.13
N LYS A 277 -15.03 5.88 -14.43
CA LYS A 277 -15.31 7.13 -15.18
C LYS A 277 -16.79 7.19 -15.49
N PHE A 278 -17.45 8.23 -15.00
CA PHE A 278 -18.83 8.53 -15.28
C PHE A 278 -18.92 9.82 -16.12
N SER A 279 -19.93 9.93 -16.97
CA SER A 279 -20.27 11.17 -17.65
C SER A 279 -21.00 12.15 -16.75
N GLN A 280 -21.66 11.64 -15.73
CA GLN A 280 -22.39 12.43 -14.74
C GLN A 280 -21.43 13.07 -13.72
N PRO A 281 -21.72 14.31 -13.28
CA PRO A 281 -20.86 15.04 -12.37
C PRO A 281 -20.78 14.38 -10.99
N LEU A 282 -19.61 14.55 -10.36
CA LEU A 282 -19.40 14.22 -8.96
C LEU A 282 -20.12 15.24 -8.08
N TRP A 283 -20.96 14.78 -7.17
CA TRP A 283 -21.62 15.64 -6.18
C TRP A 283 -20.79 15.72 -4.90
N LEU A 284 -20.46 16.93 -4.50
CA LEU A 284 -19.73 17.22 -3.26
C LEU A 284 -20.46 18.24 -2.38
N GLY A 285 -21.79 18.29 -2.45
CA GLY A 285 -22.61 19.10 -1.54
C GLY A 285 -22.99 20.49 -2.04
N THR A 286 -22.65 20.84 -3.26
CA THR A 286 -22.91 22.19 -3.82
C THR A 286 -24.18 22.26 -4.65
N GLU A 287 -24.53 21.21 -5.38
CA GLU A 287 -25.69 21.15 -6.27
C GLU A 287 -26.96 20.72 -5.53
N ILE A 288 -28.11 21.25 -5.96
CA ILE A 288 -29.42 20.93 -5.41
C ILE A 288 -29.84 19.55 -5.94
N LEU A 289 -30.10 18.60 -5.03
CA LEU A 289 -30.49 17.23 -5.35
C LEU A 289 -32.00 16.99 -5.40
N LYS A 290 -32.82 17.99 -5.11
CA LYS A 290 -34.29 17.83 -5.14
C LYS A 290 -34.77 17.30 -6.47
N ASP A 291 -35.52 16.20 -6.42
CA ASP A 291 -36.06 15.47 -7.58
C ASP A 291 -35.01 14.84 -8.54
N GLN A 292 -33.71 14.92 -8.20
CA GLN A 292 -32.63 14.32 -8.94
C GLN A 292 -32.35 12.87 -8.48
N THR A 293 -31.80 12.07 -9.37
CA THR A 293 -31.29 10.74 -9.03
C THR A 293 -29.80 10.79 -8.78
N ILE A 294 -29.36 10.38 -7.59
CA ILE A 294 -27.94 10.28 -7.25
C ILE A 294 -27.51 8.83 -7.10
N PHE A 295 -26.41 8.48 -7.73
CA PHE A 295 -25.75 7.18 -7.63
C PHE A 295 -24.67 7.23 -6.55
N LEU A 296 -24.92 6.56 -5.42
CA LEU A 296 -23.94 6.35 -4.37
C LEU A 296 -23.29 4.97 -4.54
N TYR A 297 -21.99 4.88 -4.42
CA TYR A 297 -21.29 3.61 -4.64
C TYR A 297 -20.18 3.34 -3.65
N ALA A 298 -20.02 2.05 -3.32
CA ALA A 298 -18.96 1.55 -2.46
C ALA A 298 -17.65 1.39 -3.26
N GLU A 299 -16.63 2.14 -2.91
CA GLU A 299 -15.32 2.09 -3.55
C GLU A 299 -14.23 1.41 -2.71
N GLN A 300 -14.49 1.17 -1.41
CA GLN A 300 -13.54 0.56 -0.48
C GLN A 300 -14.11 -0.73 0.15
N GLY A 301 -13.69 -1.05 1.38
CA GLY A 301 -14.01 -2.29 2.07
C GLY A 301 -15.46 -2.39 2.55
N LEU A 302 -15.83 -3.57 3.05
CA LEU A 302 -17.16 -3.84 3.60
C LEU A 302 -17.46 -2.99 4.85
N GLY A 303 -16.44 -2.79 5.71
CA GLY A 303 -16.56 -1.94 6.90
C GLY A 303 -16.85 -0.48 6.53
N ASP A 304 -16.17 0.05 5.51
CA ASP A 304 -16.40 1.40 4.99
C ASP A 304 -17.83 1.55 4.48
N THR A 305 -18.31 0.58 3.72
CA THR A 305 -19.68 0.60 3.19
C THR A 305 -20.70 0.61 4.33
N ILE A 306 -20.55 -0.25 5.34
CA ILE A 306 -21.42 -0.28 6.52
C ILE A 306 -21.39 1.05 7.26
N GLN A 307 -20.19 1.59 7.52
CA GLN A 307 -20.03 2.82 8.27
C GLN A 307 -20.63 4.02 7.55
N PHE A 308 -20.32 4.20 6.26
CA PHE A 308 -20.73 5.38 5.50
C PHE A 308 -22.12 5.29 4.89
N SER A 309 -22.78 4.12 4.96
CA SER A 309 -24.20 3.98 4.64
C SER A 309 -25.10 4.89 5.49
N ARG A 310 -24.62 5.36 6.65
CA ARG A 310 -25.33 6.33 7.52
C ARG A 310 -25.66 7.66 6.83
N TYR A 311 -24.93 8.01 5.78
CA TYR A 311 -25.18 9.23 5.01
C TYR A 311 -26.32 9.11 4.01
N VAL A 312 -26.77 7.89 3.69
CA VAL A 312 -27.81 7.64 2.68
C VAL A 312 -29.10 8.39 3.02
N SER A 313 -29.56 8.29 4.27
CA SER A 313 -30.77 9.01 4.72
C SER A 313 -30.61 10.52 4.65
N LEU A 314 -29.41 11.06 4.89
CA LEU A 314 -29.14 12.50 4.77
C LEU A 314 -29.23 12.95 3.31
N VAL A 315 -28.68 12.16 2.37
CA VAL A 315 -28.79 12.46 0.93
C VAL A 315 -30.25 12.40 0.47
N ALA A 316 -31.01 11.38 0.91
CA ALA A 316 -32.43 11.27 0.60
C ALA A 316 -33.24 12.45 1.20
N GLY A 317 -32.85 12.93 2.39
CA GLY A 317 -33.44 14.09 3.06
C GLY A 317 -33.29 15.40 2.27
N LEU A 318 -32.34 15.46 1.31
CA LEU A 318 -32.21 16.58 0.36
C LEU A 318 -33.21 16.50 -0.81
N GLY A 319 -34.11 15.49 -0.81
CA GLY A 319 -35.11 15.26 -1.86
C GLY A 319 -34.60 14.45 -3.05
N ALA A 320 -33.45 13.79 -2.91
CA ALA A 320 -32.86 12.95 -3.95
C ALA A 320 -33.52 11.55 -3.99
N LYS A 321 -33.57 10.97 -5.21
CA LYS A 321 -33.76 9.54 -5.41
C LYS A 321 -32.40 8.84 -5.31
N VAL A 322 -32.20 8.05 -4.26
CA VAL A 322 -30.90 7.42 -4.01
C VAL A 322 -30.84 6.03 -4.64
N VAL A 323 -29.90 5.84 -5.55
CA VAL A 323 -29.47 4.53 -6.04
C VAL A 323 -28.18 4.17 -5.32
N LEU A 324 -28.17 3.09 -4.54
CA LEU A 324 -27.02 2.65 -3.77
C LEU A 324 -26.42 1.37 -4.36
N GLU A 325 -25.14 1.42 -4.76
CA GLU A 325 -24.38 0.24 -5.15
C GLU A 325 -23.47 -0.21 -4.00
N VAL A 326 -23.57 -1.50 -3.64
CA VAL A 326 -22.77 -2.11 -2.58
C VAL A 326 -22.21 -3.46 -3.01
N GLN A 327 -21.27 -4.01 -2.22
CA GLN A 327 -20.76 -5.37 -2.43
C GLN A 327 -21.90 -6.40 -2.28
N PRO A 328 -21.87 -7.53 -3.03
CA PRO A 328 -22.94 -8.53 -3.03
C PRO A 328 -23.38 -9.01 -1.64
N SER A 329 -22.41 -9.18 -0.72
CA SER A 329 -22.67 -9.65 0.65
C SER A 329 -23.42 -8.66 1.54
N LEU A 330 -23.52 -7.38 1.13
CA LEU A 330 -24.18 -6.31 1.88
C LEU A 330 -25.56 -5.94 1.31
N VAL A 331 -25.92 -6.40 0.11
CA VAL A 331 -27.17 -6.00 -0.57
C VAL A 331 -28.39 -6.24 0.32
N LYS A 332 -28.53 -7.44 0.87
CA LYS A 332 -29.67 -7.77 1.73
C LYS A 332 -29.67 -6.98 3.03
N LEU A 333 -28.51 -6.85 3.68
CA LEU A 333 -28.39 -6.11 4.94
C LEU A 333 -28.80 -4.65 4.79
N LEU A 334 -28.39 -4.02 3.69
CA LEU A 334 -28.60 -2.60 3.44
C LEU A 334 -29.89 -2.29 2.66
N SER A 335 -30.63 -3.31 2.20
CA SER A 335 -31.89 -3.10 1.44
C SER A 335 -33.00 -2.43 2.25
N TYR A 336 -32.91 -2.46 3.56
CA TYR A 336 -33.89 -1.85 4.49
C TYR A 336 -33.49 -0.45 4.96
N LEU A 337 -32.35 0.08 4.48
CA LEU A 337 -31.94 1.44 4.84
C LEU A 337 -33.00 2.46 4.38
N GLU A 338 -33.38 3.34 5.30
CA GLU A 338 -34.29 4.43 5.02
C GLU A 338 -33.69 5.39 3.98
N GLY A 339 -34.51 5.79 3.00
CA GLY A 339 -34.12 6.74 1.96
C GLY A 339 -33.54 6.12 0.68
N ILE A 340 -33.38 4.80 0.61
CA ILE A 340 -32.98 4.14 -0.63
C ILE A 340 -34.17 4.03 -1.57
N SER A 341 -34.00 4.50 -2.82
CA SER A 341 -34.97 4.26 -3.91
C SER A 341 -34.67 2.94 -4.65
N GLN A 342 -33.41 2.60 -4.79
CA GLN A 342 -32.94 1.35 -5.38
C GLN A 342 -31.59 0.94 -4.81
N ILE A 343 -31.42 -0.36 -4.53
CA ILE A 343 -30.13 -0.95 -4.21
C ILE A 343 -29.70 -1.91 -5.32
N ILE A 344 -28.42 -1.88 -5.68
CA ILE A 344 -27.83 -2.76 -6.69
C ILE A 344 -26.53 -3.37 -6.18
N SER A 345 -26.19 -4.54 -6.70
CA SER A 345 -24.92 -5.20 -6.41
C SER A 345 -23.80 -4.63 -7.28
N LYS A 346 -22.60 -4.55 -6.72
CA LYS A 346 -21.41 -4.19 -7.51
C LYS A 346 -21.25 -5.16 -8.68
N GLY A 347 -21.24 -4.60 -9.90
CA GLY A 347 -21.18 -5.35 -11.16
C GLY A 347 -22.53 -5.46 -11.90
N ASP A 348 -23.64 -5.08 -11.28
CA ASP A 348 -24.93 -5.01 -11.96
C ASP A 348 -24.97 -3.86 -12.97
N LYS A 349 -25.99 -3.93 -13.88
CA LYS A 349 -26.24 -2.84 -14.82
C LYS A 349 -26.70 -1.59 -14.08
N LEU A 350 -26.02 -0.47 -14.36
CA LEU A 350 -26.37 0.81 -13.74
C LEU A 350 -27.70 1.35 -14.30
N PRO A 351 -28.60 1.86 -13.45
CA PRO A 351 -29.73 2.65 -13.88
C PRO A 351 -29.27 4.04 -14.35
N ASN A 352 -30.19 4.85 -14.89
CA ASN A 352 -29.92 6.25 -15.17
C ASN A 352 -29.82 7.05 -13.87
N PHE A 353 -28.89 7.99 -13.82
CA PHE A 353 -28.68 8.92 -12.69
C PHE A 353 -28.16 10.26 -13.19
N ASP A 354 -28.36 11.30 -12.38
CA ASP A 354 -27.99 12.69 -12.70
C ASP A 354 -26.64 13.05 -12.07
N TYR A 355 -26.38 12.56 -10.86
CA TYR A 355 -25.15 12.79 -10.09
C TYR A 355 -24.58 11.48 -9.58
N GLN A 356 -23.29 11.47 -9.27
CA GLN A 356 -22.64 10.33 -8.60
C GLN A 356 -21.84 10.81 -7.40
N CYS A 357 -21.71 9.94 -6.38
CA CYS A 357 -20.81 10.19 -5.25
C CYS A 357 -20.32 8.88 -4.64
N PRO A 358 -19.00 8.69 -4.48
CA PRO A 358 -18.49 7.58 -3.68
C PRO A 358 -18.89 7.76 -2.22
N LEU A 359 -19.17 6.68 -1.50
CA LEU A 359 -19.59 6.76 -0.10
C LEU A 359 -18.59 7.51 0.78
N MET A 360 -17.28 7.32 0.54
CA MET A 360 -16.22 7.97 1.31
C MET A 360 -16.02 9.47 0.99
N SER A 361 -16.71 10.02 -0.02
CA SER A 361 -16.73 11.47 -0.30
C SER A 361 -17.91 12.19 0.36
N LEU A 362 -18.89 11.44 0.88
CA LEU A 362 -20.06 12.03 1.57
C LEU A 362 -19.69 12.86 2.81
N PRO A 363 -18.70 12.49 3.64
CA PRO A 363 -18.27 13.35 4.75
C PRO A 363 -17.81 14.73 4.29
N LEU A 364 -17.12 14.83 3.16
CA LEU A 364 -16.74 16.11 2.56
C LEU A 364 -17.99 16.88 2.10
N ALA A 365 -18.89 16.21 1.37
CA ALA A 365 -20.12 16.82 0.87
C ALA A 365 -21.01 17.40 1.99
N PHE A 366 -21.06 16.73 3.15
CA PHE A 366 -21.80 17.16 4.33
C PHE A 366 -20.97 18.00 5.30
N LYS A 367 -19.71 18.33 4.97
CA LYS A 367 -18.80 19.09 5.84
C LYS A 367 -18.73 18.48 7.24
N THR A 368 -18.61 17.16 7.32
CA THR A 368 -18.64 16.43 8.58
C THR A 368 -17.42 16.78 9.43
N GLU A 369 -17.68 17.25 10.63
CA GLU A 369 -16.72 17.48 11.70
C GLU A 369 -16.91 16.43 12.81
N LEU A 370 -15.98 16.34 13.74
CA LEU A 370 -16.05 15.39 14.87
C LEU A 370 -17.37 15.49 15.66
N LYS A 371 -17.92 16.71 15.80
CA LYS A 371 -19.17 16.98 16.51
C LYS A 371 -20.42 16.78 15.67
N THR A 372 -20.29 16.69 14.36
CA THR A 372 -21.41 16.58 13.41
C THR A 372 -21.46 15.23 12.71
N ILE A 373 -20.68 14.24 13.19
CA ILE A 373 -20.79 12.86 12.71
C ILE A 373 -22.23 12.42 12.84
N PRO A 374 -22.89 11.96 11.75
CA PRO A 374 -24.26 11.49 11.80
C PRO A 374 -24.40 10.31 12.79
N SER A 375 -25.35 10.43 13.73
CA SER A 375 -25.63 9.33 14.66
C SER A 375 -26.13 8.11 13.89
N VAL A 376 -25.79 6.92 14.37
CA VAL A 376 -26.35 5.68 13.87
C VAL A 376 -27.67 5.48 14.60
N SER A 377 -28.75 6.08 14.15
CA SER A 377 -30.07 5.69 14.61
C SER A 377 -30.53 4.50 13.79
N LYS A 378 -30.58 3.30 14.36
CA LYS A 378 -31.26 2.07 13.88
C LYS A 378 -31.45 1.88 12.36
N ASN A 379 -30.49 2.36 11.56
CA ASN A 379 -30.60 2.39 10.10
C ASN A 379 -30.36 1.01 9.48
N ILE A 380 -29.78 0.09 10.24
CA ILE A 380 -29.58 -1.30 9.85
C ILE A 380 -30.29 -2.16 10.90
N SER A 381 -31.17 -3.06 10.46
CA SER A 381 -31.88 -4.00 11.31
C SER A 381 -31.54 -5.44 10.91
N SER A 382 -31.60 -6.33 11.88
CA SER A 382 -31.45 -7.75 11.65
C SER A 382 -32.75 -8.35 11.10
N ASP A 383 -32.62 -9.35 10.23
CA ASP A 383 -33.75 -10.14 9.73
C ASP A 383 -34.28 -11.04 10.85
N GLU A 384 -35.53 -10.81 11.30
CA GLU A 384 -36.15 -11.55 12.42
C GLU A 384 -36.15 -13.07 12.17
N LYS A 385 -36.41 -13.52 10.95
CA LYS A 385 -36.41 -14.95 10.61
C LYS A 385 -35.01 -15.56 10.76
N LYS A 386 -33.98 -14.79 10.44
CA LYS A 386 -32.59 -15.22 10.66
C LYS A 386 -32.24 -15.23 12.15
N VAL A 387 -32.73 -14.28 12.92
CA VAL A 387 -32.56 -14.28 14.39
C VAL A 387 -33.21 -15.54 15.00
N GLU A 388 -34.46 -15.85 14.64
CA GLU A 388 -35.16 -17.08 15.09
C GLU A 388 -34.40 -18.36 14.69
N LYS A 389 -33.92 -18.42 13.43
CA LYS A 389 -33.09 -19.55 12.95
C LYS A 389 -31.83 -19.72 13.80
N TRP A 390 -31.08 -18.63 14.02
CA TRP A 390 -29.84 -18.68 14.79
C TRP A 390 -30.12 -18.97 16.27
N GLN A 391 -31.22 -18.48 16.84
CA GLN A 391 -31.63 -18.82 18.19
C GLN A 391 -31.90 -20.32 18.35
N ALA A 392 -32.54 -20.94 17.37
CA ALA A 392 -32.78 -22.39 17.35
C ALA A 392 -31.45 -23.18 17.26
N ILE A 393 -30.47 -22.72 16.46
CA ILE A 393 -29.15 -23.35 16.33
C ILE A 393 -28.34 -23.24 17.64
N LEU A 394 -28.34 -22.07 18.26
CA LEU A 394 -27.59 -21.81 19.48
C LEU A 394 -28.21 -22.47 20.72
N GLY A 395 -29.52 -22.69 20.71
CA GLY A 395 -30.26 -23.23 21.84
C GLY A 395 -30.47 -22.23 22.98
N GLU A 396 -30.87 -22.75 24.13
CA GLU A 396 -31.14 -21.95 25.33
C GLU A 396 -29.85 -21.23 25.80
N LYS A 397 -29.98 -19.97 26.18
CA LYS A 397 -28.89 -19.16 26.69
C LYS A 397 -28.70 -19.41 28.18
N THR A 398 -27.71 -20.22 28.53
CA THR A 398 -27.36 -20.55 29.93
C THR A 398 -26.28 -19.67 30.52
N LYS A 399 -25.47 -19.00 29.66
CA LYS A 399 -24.41 -18.06 30.01
C LYS A 399 -24.47 -16.82 29.14
N PRO A 400 -23.88 -15.69 29.56
CA PRO A 400 -23.71 -14.57 28.66
C PRO A 400 -22.89 -14.97 27.42
N ARG A 401 -23.30 -14.47 26.23
CA ARG A 401 -22.67 -14.81 24.94
C ARG A 401 -21.72 -13.72 24.50
N VAL A 402 -20.52 -14.12 24.14
CA VAL A 402 -19.48 -13.22 23.59
C VAL A 402 -19.16 -13.62 22.15
N GLY A 403 -19.39 -12.71 21.22
CA GLY A 403 -18.97 -12.86 19.83
C GLY A 403 -17.52 -12.42 19.65
N ILE A 404 -16.69 -13.20 18.99
CA ILE A 404 -15.26 -12.89 18.82
C ILE A 404 -14.84 -12.88 17.37
N VAL A 405 -13.94 -11.89 17.04
CA VAL A 405 -13.25 -11.77 15.77
C VAL A 405 -11.80 -11.37 16.06
N TRP A 406 -10.84 -12.22 15.69
CA TRP A 406 -9.43 -12.04 16.03
C TRP A 406 -8.54 -11.67 14.85
N SER A 407 -9.02 -11.82 13.62
CA SER A 407 -8.25 -11.48 12.42
C SER A 407 -9.10 -10.82 11.34
N GLY A 408 -8.45 -10.03 10.52
CA GLY A 408 -9.03 -9.41 9.34
C GLY A 408 -8.86 -10.26 8.08
N ALA A 409 -9.04 -9.63 6.92
CA ALA A 409 -8.76 -10.27 5.63
C ALA A 409 -7.26 -10.31 5.38
N VAL A 410 -6.70 -11.50 5.12
CA VAL A 410 -5.26 -11.76 4.91
C VAL A 410 -4.64 -10.86 3.83
N ASN A 411 -5.42 -10.45 2.84
CA ASN A 411 -4.97 -9.58 1.74
C ASN A 411 -4.91 -8.09 2.12
N HIS A 412 -5.30 -7.71 3.35
CA HIS A 412 -5.25 -6.32 3.77
C HIS A 412 -3.82 -5.94 4.19
N LYS A 413 -3.33 -4.79 3.70
CA LYS A 413 -1.93 -4.34 3.93
C LYS A 413 -1.51 -4.31 5.41
N ASN A 414 -2.43 -3.94 6.30
CA ASN A 414 -2.17 -3.79 7.74
C ASN A 414 -2.67 -5.01 8.55
N ASP A 415 -2.99 -6.13 7.91
CA ASP A 415 -3.59 -7.27 8.62
C ASP A 415 -2.67 -7.84 9.70
N LEU A 416 -1.39 -7.96 9.43
CA LEU A 416 -0.39 -8.42 10.39
C LEU A 416 -0.28 -7.55 11.66
N GLN A 417 -0.66 -6.28 11.60
CA GLN A 417 -0.59 -5.37 12.75
C GLN A 417 -1.87 -5.35 13.57
N ARG A 418 -3.04 -5.49 12.91
CA ARG A 418 -4.35 -5.44 13.56
C ARG A 418 -4.90 -6.79 13.97
N SER A 419 -4.40 -7.89 13.40
CA SER A 419 -4.82 -9.25 13.72
C SER A 419 -3.99 -9.83 14.87
N LEU A 420 -4.61 -10.65 15.69
CA LEU A 420 -3.93 -11.38 16.77
C LEU A 420 -4.11 -12.89 16.56
N LYS A 421 -3.23 -13.68 17.17
CA LYS A 421 -3.33 -15.14 17.10
C LYS A 421 -4.45 -15.63 18.00
N LEU A 422 -5.29 -16.53 17.51
CA LEU A 422 -6.36 -17.13 18.31
C LEU A 422 -5.82 -17.82 19.56
N SER A 423 -4.66 -18.48 19.47
CA SER A 423 -3.99 -19.12 20.61
C SER A 423 -3.66 -18.14 21.75
N GLN A 424 -3.38 -16.88 21.45
CA GLN A 424 -3.16 -15.85 22.48
C GLN A 424 -4.49 -15.37 23.08
N LEU A 425 -5.52 -15.15 22.26
CA LEU A 425 -6.82 -14.68 22.73
C LEU A 425 -7.47 -15.69 23.69
N ILE A 426 -7.45 -16.96 23.34
CA ILE A 426 -8.13 -18.04 24.08
C ILE A 426 -7.68 -18.14 25.54
N THR A 427 -6.42 -17.86 25.84
CA THR A 427 -5.87 -17.93 27.20
C THR A 427 -6.45 -16.88 28.15
N HIS A 428 -7.02 -15.80 27.60
CA HIS A 428 -7.63 -14.68 28.34
C HIS A 428 -9.17 -14.70 28.34
N LEU A 429 -9.78 -15.80 27.89
CA LEU A 429 -11.24 -15.92 27.85
C LEU A 429 -11.76 -16.66 29.10
N PRO A 430 -12.47 -15.98 30.04
CA PRO A 430 -13.07 -16.63 31.22
C PRO A 430 -14.05 -17.74 30.85
N SER A 431 -14.14 -18.79 31.68
CA SER A 431 -14.99 -19.97 31.40
C SER A 431 -16.50 -19.74 31.59
N ASP A 432 -16.88 -18.60 32.15
CA ASP A 432 -18.25 -18.29 32.55
C ASP A 432 -19.10 -17.68 31.41
N TYR A 433 -18.51 -17.58 30.24
CA TYR A 433 -19.16 -17.12 29.00
C TYR A 433 -19.33 -18.24 27.98
N GLU A 434 -20.29 -18.08 27.08
CA GLU A 434 -20.42 -18.85 25.84
C GLU A 434 -19.79 -18.02 24.69
N TYR A 435 -18.76 -18.57 24.02
CA TYR A 435 -18.04 -17.88 22.96
C TYR A 435 -18.48 -18.32 21.57
N LEU A 436 -18.80 -17.36 20.71
CA LEU A 436 -19.21 -17.56 19.34
C LEU A 436 -18.24 -16.87 18.39
N SER A 437 -17.69 -17.59 17.44
CA SER A 437 -16.89 -16.97 16.38
C SER A 437 -17.81 -16.29 15.37
N LEU A 438 -17.62 -15.00 15.16
CA LEU A 438 -18.24 -14.23 14.09
C LEU A 438 -17.35 -14.17 12.84
N GLN A 439 -16.22 -14.87 12.84
CA GLN A 439 -15.29 -14.93 11.74
C GLN A 439 -15.79 -15.92 10.69
N LYS A 440 -15.85 -15.48 9.42
CA LYS A 440 -16.28 -16.34 8.32
C LYS A 440 -15.15 -17.27 7.87
N GLU A 441 -13.98 -16.74 7.65
CA GLU A 441 -12.80 -17.46 7.18
C GLU A 441 -11.77 -17.50 8.31
N ILE A 442 -11.18 -18.67 8.54
CA ILE A 442 -10.13 -18.89 9.53
C ILE A 442 -8.95 -19.62 8.90
N SER A 443 -7.74 -19.35 9.39
CA SER A 443 -6.52 -20.03 8.95
C SER A 443 -6.53 -21.50 9.39
N ASP A 444 -5.74 -22.35 8.74
CA ASP A 444 -5.62 -23.76 9.14
C ASP A 444 -5.04 -23.90 10.54
N VAL A 445 -4.11 -23.00 10.93
CA VAL A 445 -3.58 -22.93 12.31
C VAL A 445 -4.69 -22.65 13.32
N ASP A 446 -5.58 -21.71 13.03
CA ASP A 446 -6.69 -21.38 13.93
C ASP A 446 -7.75 -22.51 14.00
N LYS A 447 -7.92 -23.29 12.92
CA LYS A 447 -8.78 -24.49 12.94
C LYS A 447 -8.25 -25.54 13.93
N GLU A 448 -6.94 -25.77 13.94
CA GLU A 448 -6.29 -26.68 14.90
C GLU A 448 -6.51 -26.21 16.34
N VAL A 449 -6.33 -24.90 16.60
CA VAL A 449 -6.57 -24.29 17.90
C VAL A 449 -8.02 -24.45 18.35
N LEU A 450 -9.01 -24.26 17.47
CA LEU A 450 -10.43 -24.44 17.79
C LEU A 450 -10.78 -25.88 18.13
N ILE A 451 -10.15 -26.86 17.47
CA ILE A 451 -10.34 -28.30 17.75
C ILE A 451 -9.79 -28.64 19.14
N GLU A 452 -8.60 -28.12 19.47
CA GLU A 452 -7.92 -28.41 20.74
C GLU A 452 -8.69 -27.81 21.95
N TYR A 453 -9.13 -26.56 21.82
CA TYR A 453 -9.72 -25.83 22.95
C TYR A 453 -11.25 -25.93 23.07
N CYS A 454 -11.99 -26.40 22.09
CA CYS A 454 -13.46 -26.67 22.08
C CYS A 454 -14.38 -25.62 22.77
N LYS A 455 -13.85 -24.45 23.17
CA LYS A 455 -14.58 -23.42 23.93
C LYS A 455 -15.35 -22.45 23.04
N ILE A 456 -14.98 -22.36 21.76
CA ILE A 456 -15.54 -21.39 20.83
C ILE A 456 -16.34 -22.13 19.75
N LYS A 457 -17.61 -21.82 19.65
CA LYS A 457 -18.46 -22.34 18.58
C LYS A 457 -18.20 -21.53 17.30
N HIS A 458 -17.77 -22.19 16.23
CA HIS A 458 -17.50 -21.57 14.94
C HIS A 458 -18.54 -22.00 13.89
N PHE A 459 -19.09 -21.01 13.18
CA PHE A 459 -20.16 -21.19 12.19
C PHE A 459 -19.80 -20.59 10.82
N GLY A 460 -18.53 -20.49 10.49
CA GLY A 460 -18.06 -19.78 9.27
C GLY A 460 -18.76 -20.23 7.99
N ASP A 461 -18.97 -21.55 7.82
CA ASP A 461 -19.63 -22.12 6.65
C ASP A 461 -21.14 -21.80 6.59
N ASP A 462 -21.77 -21.50 7.73
CA ASP A 462 -23.19 -21.15 7.84
C ASP A 462 -23.46 -19.66 7.63
N LEU A 463 -22.44 -18.81 7.73
CA LEU A 463 -22.52 -17.37 7.47
C LEU A 463 -22.55 -17.10 5.96
N LYS A 464 -23.73 -17.02 5.37
CA LYS A 464 -23.90 -16.83 3.92
C LYS A 464 -23.67 -15.38 3.49
N ASP A 465 -24.21 -14.42 4.24
CA ASP A 465 -24.05 -12.99 4.02
C ASP A 465 -24.09 -12.22 5.36
N PHE A 466 -23.91 -10.90 5.33
CA PHE A 466 -23.89 -10.08 6.55
C PHE A 466 -25.20 -10.04 7.32
N THR A 467 -26.33 -10.51 6.76
CA THR A 467 -27.58 -10.63 7.52
C THR A 467 -27.52 -11.80 8.51
N ASP A 468 -26.73 -12.86 8.23
CA ASP A 468 -26.47 -13.93 9.21
C ASP A 468 -25.60 -13.40 10.37
N THR A 469 -24.56 -12.63 10.05
CA THR A 469 -23.70 -12.01 11.06
C THR A 469 -24.48 -11.01 11.93
N ALA A 470 -25.37 -10.21 11.31
CA ALA A 470 -26.26 -9.30 12.04
C ALA A 470 -27.20 -10.04 12.99
N ALA A 471 -27.81 -11.13 12.51
CA ALA A 471 -28.70 -11.96 13.34
C ALA A 471 -27.96 -12.60 14.53
N LEU A 472 -26.72 -13.06 14.34
CA LEU A 472 -25.89 -13.54 15.45
C LEU A 472 -25.57 -12.42 16.44
N CYS A 473 -25.25 -11.22 15.96
CA CYS A 473 -24.98 -10.07 16.82
C CYS A 473 -26.19 -9.72 17.71
N GLU A 474 -27.43 -9.97 17.26
CA GLU A 474 -28.64 -9.78 18.10
C GLU A 474 -28.68 -10.72 19.30
N LEU A 475 -28.14 -11.92 19.18
CA LEU A 475 -28.15 -12.96 20.21
C LEU A 475 -26.92 -12.93 21.14
N ILE A 476 -26.03 -11.97 20.92
CA ILE A 476 -24.75 -11.79 21.62
C ILE A 476 -24.85 -10.58 22.56
N ASP A 477 -24.26 -10.68 23.75
CA ASP A 477 -24.23 -9.60 24.75
C ASP A 477 -23.06 -8.64 24.52
N ILE A 478 -21.90 -9.16 24.10
CA ILE A 478 -20.69 -8.39 23.85
C ILE A 478 -20.01 -8.91 22.59
N VAL A 479 -19.64 -8.02 21.68
CA VAL A 479 -18.80 -8.33 20.54
C VAL A 479 -17.37 -7.85 20.82
N ILE A 480 -16.39 -8.76 20.80
CA ILE A 480 -14.97 -8.44 20.89
C ILE A 480 -14.36 -8.67 19.52
N SER A 481 -13.81 -7.62 18.91
CA SER A 481 -13.32 -7.69 17.54
C SER A 481 -12.07 -6.85 17.36
N VAL A 482 -11.11 -7.34 16.60
CA VAL A 482 -10.12 -6.46 15.99
C VAL A 482 -10.83 -5.56 14.97
N ASP A 483 -10.14 -4.53 14.45
CA ASP A 483 -10.71 -3.57 13.49
C ASP A 483 -11.10 -4.24 12.17
N THR A 484 -12.38 -4.63 12.07
CA THR A 484 -12.95 -5.36 10.93
C THR A 484 -14.34 -4.87 10.57
N SER A 485 -14.89 -5.34 9.43
CA SER A 485 -16.27 -5.07 9.03
C SER A 485 -17.33 -5.55 10.05
N VAL A 486 -17.01 -6.57 10.83
CA VAL A 486 -17.89 -7.05 11.91
C VAL A 486 -17.96 -6.05 13.06
N ALA A 487 -16.84 -5.41 13.41
CA ALA A 487 -16.81 -4.34 14.41
C ALA A 487 -17.72 -3.17 13.99
N HIS A 488 -17.63 -2.76 12.71
CA HIS A 488 -18.48 -1.72 12.15
C HIS A 488 -19.97 -2.13 12.13
N LEU A 489 -20.26 -3.39 11.79
CA LEU A 489 -21.63 -3.90 11.83
C LEU A 489 -22.20 -3.89 13.26
N ALA A 490 -21.48 -4.47 14.22
CA ALA A 490 -21.90 -4.53 15.62
C ALA A 490 -22.12 -3.12 16.22
N GLY A 491 -21.18 -2.19 15.94
CA GLY A 491 -21.32 -0.79 16.35
C GLY A 491 -22.52 -0.10 15.69
N THR A 492 -22.82 -0.41 14.41
CA THR A 492 -24.00 0.13 13.71
C THR A 492 -25.30 -0.43 14.26
N LEU A 493 -25.32 -1.69 14.67
CA LEU A 493 -26.48 -2.33 15.35
C LEU A 493 -26.64 -1.85 16.80
N GLY A 494 -25.76 -1.00 17.31
CA GLY A 494 -25.79 -0.51 18.69
C GLY A 494 -25.42 -1.55 19.73
N LYS A 495 -24.73 -2.64 19.34
CA LYS A 495 -24.30 -3.70 20.25
C LYS A 495 -23.11 -3.26 21.08
N ASN A 496 -23.04 -3.70 22.33
CA ASN A 496 -21.86 -3.49 23.17
C ASN A 496 -20.64 -4.15 22.47
N THR A 497 -19.75 -3.32 21.97
CA THR A 497 -18.64 -3.76 21.10
C THR A 497 -17.32 -3.28 21.65
N TRP A 498 -16.40 -4.20 21.87
CA TRP A 498 -15.04 -3.94 22.31
C TRP A 498 -14.08 -4.13 21.12
N ILE A 499 -13.43 -3.04 20.72
CA ILE A 499 -12.52 -3.07 19.57
C ILE A 499 -11.09 -3.06 20.04
N LEU A 500 -10.34 -4.06 19.58
CA LEU A 500 -8.94 -4.25 19.86
C LEU A 500 -8.11 -3.53 18.80
N LEU A 501 -7.32 -2.55 19.21
CA LEU A 501 -6.60 -1.67 18.30
C LEU A 501 -5.09 -1.85 18.41
N PRO A 502 -4.38 -1.87 17.27
CA PRO A 502 -2.93 -1.84 17.26
C PRO A 502 -2.40 -0.51 17.83
N TYR A 503 -1.08 -0.43 18.00
CA TYR A 503 -0.43 0.79 18.49
C TYR A 503 -0.76 2.00 17.60
N SER A 504 -0.62 1.88 16.28
CA SER A 504 -1.09 2.89 15.32
C SER A 504 -2.43 2.42 14.73
N PRO A 505 -3.56 2.94 15.22
CA PRO A 505 -4.89 2.53 14.77
C PRO A 505 -5.29 3.23 13.47
N ASP A 506 -6.36 2.73 12.84
CA ASP A 506 -7.02 3.47 11.77
C ASP A 506 -7.58 4.82 12.27
N TRP A 507 -7.59 5.82 11.41
CA TRP A 507 -8.01 7.19 11.70
C TRP A 507 -9.41 7.31 12.33
N ARG A 508 -10.29 6.34 12.07
CA ARG A 508 -11.67 6.31 12.61
C ARG A 508 -11.71 6.26 14.11
N TRP A 509 -10.69 5.67 14.70
CA TRP A 509 -10.63 5.45 16.15
C TRP A 509 -9.90 6.56 16.90
N LEU A 510 -9.30 7.53 16.21
CA LEU A 510 -8.48 8.61 16.80
C LEU A 510 -7.37 8.06 17.72
N LEU A 511 -6.70 8.90 18.51
CA LEU A 511 -5.60 8.43 19.39
C LEU A 511 -5.99 8.40 20.87
N ASP A 512 -6.43 9.50 21.44
CA ASP A 512 -6.47 9.71 22.91
C ASP A 512 -7.88 9.53 23.49
N ARG A 513 -8.54 8.40 23.14
CA ARG A 513 -9.88 8.10 23.67
C ARG A 513 -10.15 6.60 23.73
N ASN A 514 -11.03 6.19 24.67
CA ASN A 514 -11.46 4.81 24.86
C ASN A 514 -12.89 4.54 24.35
N ASP A 515 -13.55 5.55 23.79
CA ASP A 515 -14.84 5.48 23.13
C ASP A 515 -14.70 5.78 21.63
N SER A 516 -15.75 5.60 20.86
CA SER A 516 -15.76 5.88 19.43
C SER A 516 -16.63 7.11 19.12
N PRO A 517 -16.16 8.08 18.31
CA PRO A 517 -17.00 9.17 17.84
C PRO A 517 -18.06 8.69 16.83
N TRP A 518 -17.84 7.52 16.23
CA TRP A 518 -18.71 6.92 15.21
C TRP A 518 -19.81 6.04 15.79
N TYR A 519 -19.60 5.46 16.98
CA TYR A 519 -20.50 4.46 17.59
C TYR A 519 -20.54 4.62 19.11
N SER A 520 -21.68 4.99 19.65
CA SER A 520 -21.86 5.20 21.09
C SER A 520 -21.77 3.92 21.93
N SER A 521 -21.91 2.75 21.29
CA SER A 521 -21.86 1.43 21.95
C SER A 521 -20.46 0.79 21.92
N VAL A 522 -19.43 1.51 21.42
CA VAL A 522 -18.09 0.96 21.23
C VAL A 522 -17.15 1.41 22.33
N LYS A 523 -16.40 0.45 22.89
CA LYS A 523 -15.26 0.67 23.77
C LYS A 523 -13.97 0.23 23.07
N LEU A 524 -12.91 1.03 23.19
CA LEU A 524 -11.63 0.81 22.51
C LEU A 524 -10.57 0.32 23.49
N TYR A 525 -9.88 -0.76 23.11
CA TYR A 525 -8.74 -1.31 23.83
C TYR A 525 -7.50 -1.19 22.94
N ARG A 526 -6.49 -0.44 23.40
CA ARG A 526 -5.36 -0.02 22.58
C ARG A 526 -4.06 -0.66 23.06
N GLN A 527 -3.20 -1.05 22.12
CA GLN A 527 -1.81 -1.35 22.45
C GLN A 527 -1.09 -0.09 22.94
N GLU A 528 -0.35 -0.22 24.04
CA GLU A 528 0.52 0.84 24.57
C GLU A 528 1.88 0.89 23.86
N LYS A 529 2.30 -0.25 23.31
CA LYS A 529 3.54 -0.42 22.53
C LYS A 529 3.27 -1.22 21.28
N ILE A 530 4.14 -1.10 20.30
CA ILE A 530 4.03 -1.85 19.03
C ILE A 530 4.06 -3.35 19.33
N ASN A 531 3.08 -4.09 18.82
CA ASN A 531 2.88 -5.54 18.97
C ASN A 531 2.60 -6.02 20.40
N ASP A 532 2.25 -5.13 21.32
CA ASP A 532 1.87 -5.51 22.71
C ASP A 532 0.37 -5.88 22.77
N TRP A 533 0.02 -7.05 22.27
CA TRP A 533 -1.34 -7.59 22.42
C TRP A 533 -1.63 -8.11 23.83
N GLU A 534 -0.59 -8.50 24.59
CA GLU A 534 -0.75 -9.06 25.94
C GLU A 534 -1.43 -8.07 26.89
N SER A 535 -0.98 -6.82 26.92
CA SER A 535 -1.59 -5.76 27.76
C SER A 535 -3.08 -5.54 27.41
N VAL A 536 -3.44 -5.60 26.12
CA VAL A 536 -4.82 -5.49 25.65
C VAL A 536 -5.66 -6.65 26.13
N LEU A 537 -5.16 -7.88 26.03
CA LEU A 537 -5.87 -9.10 26.41
C LEU A 537 -6.09 -9.20 27.92
N VAL A 538 -5.11 -8.82 28.73
CA VAL A 538 -5.23 -8.73 30.20
C VAL A 538 -6.35 -7.75 30.60
N ASN A 539 -6.42 -6.59 29.93
CA ASN A 539 -7.47 -5.60 30.21
C ASN A 539 -8.86 -6.13 29.85
N ILE A 540 -9.01 -6.85 28.73
CA ILE A 540 -10.25 -7.49 28.32
C ILE A 540 -10.70 -8.56 29.32
N GLU A 541 -9.78 -9.44 29.73
CA GLU A 541 -10.06 -10.47 30.72
C GLU A 541 -10.54 -9.86 32.04
N SER A 542 -9.86 -8.81 32.51
CA SER A 542 -10.23 -8.07 33.72
C SER A 542 -11.65 -7.51 33.61
N ASP A 543 -11.99 -6.87 32.48
CA ASP A 543 -13.31 -6.25 32.31
C ASP A 543 -14.42 -7.30 32.09
N LEU A 544 -14.15 -8.43 31.44
CA LEU A 544 -15.09 -9.55 31.36
C LEU A 544 -15.39 -10.09 32.78
N LYS A 545 -14.37 -10.28 33.62
CA LYS A 545 -14.55 -10.74 35.00
C LYS A 545 -15.36 -9.75 35.86
N LYS A 546 -15.16 -8.43 35.68
CA LYS A 546 -15.97 -7.40 36.39
C LYS A 546 -17.44 -7.46 36.00
N LEU A 547 -17.75 -7.63 34.71
CA LEU A 547 -19.13 -7.73 34.24
C LEU A 547 -19.90 -8.92 34.84
N LEU A 548 -19.23 -10.04 35.10
CA LEU A 548 -19.84 -11.19 35.78
C LEU A 548 -20.17 -10.89 37.25
N ASN A 549 -19.37 -10.05 37.90
CA ASN A 549 -19.53 -9.71 39.31
C ASN A 549 -20.52 -8.54 39.54
N GLY A 550 -21.14 -8.01 38.48
CA GLY A 550 -22.14 -6.96 38.58
C GLY A 550 -21.61 -5.55 38.92
N ASN A 551 -20.32 -5.32 38.71
CA ASN A 551 -19.65 -4.02 38.93
C ASN A 551 -19.34 -3.28 37.64
#